data_db141ab2c4478d274345f2224dfe91f5
#
_entry.id   db141ab2c4478d274345f2224dfe91f5
#
_cell.length_a   1.000
_cell.length_b   1.000
_cell.length_c   1.000
_cell.angle_alpha   90.00
_cell.angle_beta   90.00
_cell.angle_gamma   90.00
#
_symmetry.space_group_name_H-M   'P 1'
#
loop_
_entity.id
_entity.type
_entity.pdbx_description
1 polymer ?
#
loop_
_entity_poly.entity_id
_entity_poly.type
_entity_poly.pdbx_seq_one_letter_code
_entity_poly.pdbx_strand_id
1 'polypeptide(L)'
;MKNQVQENKEFNAPEFNVKDWVDANGNKTDQVKLSDFKGKFKVVYGFQSWCPGCHSVGFPNLQKMVEALRDNDNVAFVAIQTVFEGHHENTFAKMLETQKKYELKIPFGHDAGDDGKSRSNFMQNYQTGGTPWFVFIDQNDEIVSAGFHINVDSAINALKSIGQYQPNK
;
A
#
# COMPACT_ATOMS: atom_id res chain seq x y z
N MET A 1 -31.00 -24.48 12.77
CA MET A 1 -29.51 -24.47 12.69
C MET A 1 -29.07 -23.28 11.88
N LYS A 2 -28.53 -22.29 12.56
CA LYS A 2 -27.92 -21.15 11.90
C LYS A 2 -26.51 -21.55 11.54
N ASN A 3 -26.27 -21.90 10.28
CA ASN A 3 -24.94 -21.86 9.76
C ASN A 3 -24.52 -20.39 9.76
N GLN A 4 -23.90 -19.98 10.83
CA GLN A 4 -23.10 -18.78 10.78
C GLN A 4 -21.94 -19.12 9.86
N VAL A 5 -22.04 -18.66 8.62
CA VAL A 5 -20.85 -18.45 7.83
C VAL A 5 -20.01 -17.49 8.67
N GLN A 6 -19.03 -18.04 9.36
CA GLN A 6 -17.94 -17.21 9.85
C GLN A 6 -17.36 -16.59 8.59
N GLU A 7 -17.75 -15.35 8.32
CA GLU A 7 -17.00 -14.52 7.41
C GLU A 7 -15.55 -14.61 7.88
N ASN A 8 -14.70 -15.17 7.05
CA ASN A 8 -13.29 -15.26 7.33
C ASN A 8 -12.75 -13.83 7.44
N LYS A 9 -12.82 -13.27 8.64
CA LYS A 9 -12.25 -11.95 8.96
C LYS A 9 -10.74 -11.87 8.68
N GLU A 10 -10.11 -13.03 8.48
CA GLU A 10 -8.68 -13.15 8.20
C GLU A 10 -8.26 -12.53 6.85
N PHE A 11 -9.18 -12.42 5.90
CA PHE A 11 -8.89 -11.89 4.57
C PHE A 11 -9.36 -10.45 4.38
N ASN A 12 -10.17 -9.91 5.28
CA ASN A 12 -10.60 -8.52 5.20
C ASN A 12 -9.44 -7.59 5.50
N ALA A 13 -9.20 -6.63 4.60
CA ALA A 13 -8.16 -5.64 4.80
C ALA A 13 -8.50 -4.75 5.99
N PRO A 14 -7.63 -4.67 7.02
CA PRO A 14 -7.82 -3.71 8.10
C PRO A 14 -7.58 -2.28 7.58
N GLU A 15 -8.05 -1.28 8.34
CA GLU A 15 -7.71 0.11 8.07
C GLU A 15 -6.19 0.31 8.15
N PHE A 16 -5.64 1.24 7.36
CA PHE A 16 -4.19 1.50 7.33
C PHE A 16 -3.63 1.95 8.68
N ASN A 17 -4.38 2.76 9.43
CA ASN A 17 -3.96 3.36 10.72
C ASN A 17 -2.63 4.12 10.62
N VAL A 18 -2.44 4.82 9.53
CA VAL A 18 -1.29 5.67 9.27
C VAL A 18 -1.75 7.13 9.32
N LYS A 19 -1.10 7.95 10.12
CA LYS A 19 -1.58 9.32 10.40
C LYS A 19 -1.03 10.37 9.46
N ASP A 20 0.24 10.22 9.06
CA ASP A 20 0.98 11.26 8.34
C ASP A 20 1.02 10.93 6.85
N TRP A 21 0.39 11.76 6.04
CA TRP A 21 0.26 11.53 4.61
C TRP A 21 0.62 12.76 3.79
N VAL A 22 1.14 12.49 2.59
CA VAL A 22 1.22 13.46 1.51
C VAL A 22 0.41 12.97 0.32
N ASP A 23 -0.10 13.91 -0.46
CA ASP A 23 -0.82 13.60 -1.69
C ASP A 23 0.13 13.27 -2.85
N ALA A 24 -0.43 13.07 -4.03
CA ALA A 24 0.34 12.74 -5.24
C ALA A 24 1.38 13.81 -5.63
N ASN A 25 1.25 15.03 -5.11
CA ASN A 25 2.15 16.15 -5.39
C ASN A 25 3.13 16.44 -4.24
N GLY A 26 3.12 15.63 -3.19
CA GLY A 26 3.99 15.79 -2.03
C GLY A 26 3.52 16.82 -1.02
N ASN A 27 2.27 17.25 -1.10
CA ASN A 27 1.67 18.18 -0.13
C ASN A 27 1.02 17.38 1.01
N LYS A 28 1.18 17.87 2.24
CA LYS A 28 0.48 17.28 3.39
C LYS A 28 -1.01 17.22 3.14
N THR A 29 -1.62 16.09 3.45
CA THR A 29 -3.06 15.87 3.29
C THR A 29 -3.62 15.19 4.54
N ASP A 30 -4.94 15.17 4.63
CA ASP A 30 -5.64 14.42 5.66
C ASP A 30 -5.30 12.95 5.57
N GLN A 31 -5.54 12.23 6.65
CA GLN A 31 -5.30 10.81 6.73
C GLN A 31 -5.99 10.06 5.58
N VAL A 32 -5.21 9.33 4.80
CA VAL A 32 -5.72 8.46 3.75
C VAL A 32 -6.26 7.18 4.39
N LYS A 33 -7.48 6.84 4.04
CA LYS A 33 -8.21 5.70 4.59
C LYS A 33 -8.52 4.69 3.49
N LEU A 34 -8.67 3.45 3.88
CA LEU A 34 -9.10 2.38 2.96
C LEU A 34 -10.41 2.75 2.25
N SER A 35 -11.35 3.36 2.98
CA SER A 35 -12.65 3.80 2.44
C SER A 35 -12.56 4.89 1.37
N ASP A 36 -11.45 5.62 1.27
CA ASP A 36 -11.24 6.60 0.20
C ASP A 36 -11.15 5.93 -1.18
N PHE A 37 -10.86 4.63 -1.20
CA PHE A 37 -10.73 3.82 -2.42
C PHE A 37 -11.84 2.79 -2.56
N LYS A 38 -12.99 3.04 -1.95
CA LYS A 38 -14.12 2.11 -1.98
C LYS A 38 -14.50 1.75 -3.41
N GLY A 39 -14.65 0.46 -3.67
CA GLY A 39 -15.01 -0.07 -4.97
C GLY A 39 -13.85 -0.18 -5.96
N LYS A 40 -12.67 0.26 -5.59
CA LYS A 40 -11.45 0.10 -6.39
C LYS A 40 -10.61 -1.06 -5.90
N PHE A 41 -9.84 -1.64 -6.81
CA PHE A 41 -8.74 -2.52 -6.46
C PHE A 41 -7.57 -1.67 -5.92
N LYS A 42 -6.93 -2.10 -4.84
CA LYS A 42 -5.84 -1.33 -4.21
C LYS A 42 -4.56 -2.13 -4.20
N VAL A 43 -3.48 -1.45 -4.56
CA VAL A 43 -2.12 -1.95 -4.39
C VAL A 43 -1.43 -1.09 -3.36
N VAL A 44 -1.00 -1.70 -2.27
CA VAL A 44 -0.29 -1.03 -1.17
C VAL A 44 1.15 -1.50 -1.14
N TYR A 45 2.07 -0.56 -1.15
CA TYR A 45 3.50 -0.84 -1.11
C TYR A 45 4.11 -0.36 0.19
N GLY A 46 4.64 -1.30 0.98
CA GLY A 46 5.36 -1.02 2.22
C GLY A 46 6.87 -0.98 1.99
N PHE A 47 7.53 0.07 2.50
CA PHE A 47 8.96 0.27 2.28
C PHE A 47 9.61 0.97 3.46
N GLN A 48 10.94 0.98 3.47
CA GLN A 48 11.75 1.90 4.25
C GLN A 48 12.76 2.60 3.33
N SER A 49 12.99 3.89 3.54
CA SER A 49 13.85 4.69 2.67
C SER A 49 15.29 4.19 2.62
N TRP A 50 15.77 3.51 3.64
CA TRP A 50 17.12 2.94 3.68
C TRP A 50 17.21 1.49 3.15
N CYS A 51 16.10 0.88 2.77
CA CYS A 51 16.02 -0.53 2.40
C CYS A 51 16.57 -0.76 0.98
N PRO A 52 17.68 -1.51 0.81
CA PRO A 52 18.24 -1.75 -0.52
C PRO A 52 17.29 -2.45 -1.49
N GLY A 53 16.58 -3.47 -1.05
CA GLY A 53 15.61 -4.21 -1.89
C GLY A 53 14.42 -3.36 -2.30
N CYS A 54 14.02 -2.39 -1.47
CA CYS A 54 12.97 -1.44 -1.82
C CYS A 54 13.37 -0.58 -3.02
N HIS A 55 14.64 -0.19 -3.10
CA HIS A 55 15.16 0.65 -4.18
C HIS A 55 15.55 -0.15 -5.42
N SER A 56 16.12 -1.34 -5.26
CA SER A 56 16.61 -2.13 -6.39
C SER A 56 15.50 -2.86 -7.14
N VAL A 57 14.44 -3.28 -6.45
CA VAL A 57 13.36 -4.10 -7.02
C VAL A 57 11.98 -3.51 -6.75
N GLY A 58 11.68 -3.14 -5.51
CA GLY A 58 10.34 -2.76 -5.09
C GLY A 58 9.81 -1.51 -5.79
N PHE A 59 10.52 -0.39 -5.70
CA PHE A 59 10.11 0.85 -6.38
C PHE A 59 10.08 0.73 -7.89
N PRO A 60 11.06 0.11 -8.57
CA PRO A 60 10.95 -0.12 -10.01
C PRO A 60 9.71 -0.91 -10.42
N ASN A 61 9.35 -1.93 -9.66
CA ASN A 61 8.11 -2.69 -9.91
C ASN A 61 6.86 -1.84 -9.67
N LEU A 62 6.84 -1.04 -8.61
CA LEU A 62 5.74 -0.11 -8.36
C LEU A 62 5.59 0.91 -9.48
N GLN A 63 6.69 1.49 -9.94
CA GLN A 63 6.69 2.43 -11.07
C GLN A 63 6.08 1.80 -12.34
N LYS A 64 6.45 0.56 -12.64
CA LYS A 64 5.91 -0.16 -13.81
C LYS A 64 4.40 -0.35 -13.69
N MET A 65 3.93 -0.75 -12.52
CA MET A 65 2.49 -0.94 -12.29
C MET A 65 1.73 0.38 -12.39
N VAL A 66 2.21 1.43 -11.75
CA VAL A 66 1.58 2.75 -11.76
C VAL A 66 1.49 3.29 -13.19
N GLU A 67 2.57 3.19 -13.96
CA GLU A 67 2.59 3.65 -15.36
C GLU A 67 1.63 2.84 -16.23
N ALA A 68 1.64 1.52 -16.09
CA ALA A 68 0.78 0.63 -16.87
C ALA A 68 -0.71 0.85 -16.61
N LEU A 69 -1.06 1.26 -15.40
CA LEU A 69 -2.44 1.46 -14.94
C LEU A 69 -2.84 2.94 -14.85
N ARG A 70 -2.01 3.84 -15.36
CA ARG A 70 -2.21 5.29 -15.24
C ARG A 70 -3.61 5.77 -15.64
N ASP A 71 -4.18 5.19 -16.69
CA ASP A 71 -5.49 5.57 -17.21
C ASP A 71 -6.63 4.67 -16.69
N ASN A 72 -6.36 3.81 -15.73
CA ASN A 72 -7.36 2.89 -15.17
C ASN A 72 -7.83 3.36 -13.79
N ASP A 73 -8.99 3.99 -13.74
CA ASP A 73 -9.57 4.52 -12.50
C ASP A 73 -10.08 3.44 -11.54
N ASN A 74 -10.07 2.18 -11.94
CA ASN A 74 -10.52 1.07 -11.09
C ASN A 74 -9.43 0.51 -10.19
N VAL A 75 -8.20 0.99 -10.34
CA VAL A 75 -7.04 0.58 -9.54
C VAL A 75 -6.42 1.79 -8.87
N ALA A 76 -6.21 1.70 -7.57
CA ALA A 76 -5.55 2.74 -6.76
C ALA A 76 -4.24 2.21 -6.19
N PHE A 77 -3.27 3.09 -6.07
CA PHE A 77 -1.96 2.78 -5.51
C PHE A 77 -1.67 3.69 -4.32
N VAL A 78 -1.11 3.13 -3.27
CA VAL A 78 -0.55 3.89 -2.15
C VAL A 78 0.79 3.29 -1.74
N ALA A 79 1.70 4.12 -1.26
CA ALA A 79 2.96 3.69 -0.67
C ALA A 79 3.02 4.13 0.79
N ILE A 80 3.51 3.26 1.66
CA ILE A 80 3.62 3.54 3.10
C ILE A 80 5.05 3.23 3.54
N GLN A 81 5.73 4.24 4.08
CA GLN A 81 6.98 3.99 4.78
C GLN A 81 6.67 3.35 6.12
N THR A 82 6.88 2.05 6.20
CA THR A 82 6.56 1.22 7.36
C THR A 82 7.82 1.06 8.20
N VAL A 83 8.02 1.98 9.14
CA VAL A 83 9.24 2.01 9.93
C VAL A 83 9.18 0.98 11.05
N PHE A 84 10.17 0.10 11.11
CA PHE A 84 10.34 -0.86 12.21
C PHE A 84 11.77 -0.86 12.75
N GLU A 85 12.68 -0.19 12.05
CA GLU A 85 14.07 -0.01 12.45
C GLU A 85 14.62 1.26 11.81
N GLY A 86 15.75 1.75 12.31
CA GLY A 86 16.39 2.91 11.71
C GLY A 86 15.51 4.17 11.67
N HIS A 87 14.81 4.45 12.74
CA HIS A 87 13.89 5.60 12.82
C HIS A 87 14.56 6.93 12.51
N HIS A 88 15.87 7.06 12.81
CA HIS A 88 16.64 8.26 12.54
C HIS A 88 16.96 8.45 11.04
N GLU A 89 16.91 7.39 10.25
CA GLU A 89 17.11 7.43 8.79
C GLU A 89 15.77 7.41 8.03
N ASN A 90 14.79 6.65 8.52
CA ASN A 90 13.49 6.49 7.88
C ASN A 90 12.51 7.54 8.40
N THR A 91 12.79 8.80 8.12
CA THR A 91 12.00 9.95 8.56
C THR A 91 10.93 10.34 7.54
N PHE A 92 9.99 11.18 7.96
CA PHE A 92 9.00 11.79 7.06
C PHE A 92 9.68 12.53 5.90
N ALA A 93 10.74 13.29 6.19
CA ALA A 93 11.48 14.01 5.15
C ALA A 93 12.12 13.05 4.13
N LYS A 94 12.65 11.92 4.57
CA LYS A 94 13.20 10.89 3.69
C LYS A 94 12.11 10.22 2.84
N MET A 95 10.96 9.97 3.40
CA MET A 95 9.81 9.50 2.64
C MET A 95 9.45 10.45 1.49
N LEU A 96 9.41 11.75 1.79
CA LEU A 96 9.11 12.77 0.79
C LEU A 96 10.16 12.84 -0.32
N GLU A 97 11.44 12.77 0.04
CA GLU A 97 12.54 12.67 -0.93
C GLU A 97 12.38 11.44 -1.82
N THR A 98 11.98 10.30 -1.24
CA THR A 98 11.79 9.05 -1.95
C THR A 98 10.64 9.13 -2.96
N GLN A 99 9.52 9.72 -2.57
CA GLN A 99 8.41 9.99 -3.49
C GLN A 99 8.87 10.79 -4.71
N LYS A 100 9.62 11.85 -4.48
CA LYS A 100 10.14 12.73 -5.54
C LYS A 100 11.16 12.01 -6.42
N LYS A 101 12.06 11.25 -5.81
CA LYS A 101 13.10 10.48 -6.52
C LYS A 101 12.51 9.54 -7.57
N TYR A 102 11.43 8.85 -7.23
CA TYR A 102 10.77 7.90 -8.13
C TYR A 102 9.64 8.50 -8.95
N GLU A 103 9.39 9.80 -8.80
CA GLU A 103 8.35 10.53 -9.54
C GLU A 103 6.98 9.85 -9.46
N LEU A 104 6.67 9.30 -8.30
CA LEU A 104 5.41 8.57 -8.06
C LEU A 104 4.30 9.54 -7.65
N LYS A 105 3.33 9.68 -8.53
CA LYS A 105 2.15 10.54 -8.34
C LYS A 105 1.01 9.77 -7.66
N ILE A 106 1.31 9.22 -6.51
CA ILE A 106 0.39 8.49 -5.64
C ILE A 106 0.56 8.97 -4.19
N PRO A 107 -0.44 8.78 -3.31
CA PRO A 107 -0.27 9.12 -1.90
C PRO A 107 0.85 8.31 -1.24
N PHE A 108 1.62 8.98 -0.39
CA PHE A 108 2.64 8.36 0.46
C PHE A 108 2.30 8.61 1.92
N GLY A 109 2.34 7.55 2.72
CA GLY A 109 2.15 7.60 4.16
C GLY A 109 3.45 7.32 4.91
N HIS A 110 3.60 7.93 6.10
CA HIS A 110 4.72 7.69 7.00
C HIS A 110 4.21 7.11 8.31
N ASP A 111 4.69 5.93 8.66
CA ASP A 111 4.22 5.18 9.81
C ASP A 111 5.39 4.65 10.64
N ALA A 112 5.72 5.39 11.69
CA ALA A 112 6.73 5.04 12.68
C ALA A 112 6.10 4.68 14.04
N GLY A 113 4.89 4.13 14.03
CA GLY A 113 4.10 3.87 15.22
C GLY A 113 3.44 5.13 15.78
N ASP A 114 2.64 4.98 16.83
CA ASP A 114 1.87 6.10 17.40
C ASP A 114 2.75 7.19 18.02
N ASP A 115 3.90 6.80 18.56
CA ASP A 115 4.85 7.70 19.22
C ASP A 115 5.99 8.18 18.31
N GLY A 116 6.01 7.74 17.05
CA GLY A 116 7.11 8.04 16.11
C GLY A 116 8.42 7.30 16.39
N LYS A 117 8.42 6.33 17.29
CA LYS A 117 9.60 5.59 17.75
C LYS A 117 9.41 4.08 17.80
N SER A 118 8.18 3.63 17.70
CA SER A 118 7.79 2.23 17.77
C SER A 118 7.61 1.64 16.36
N ARG A 119 7.23 0.39 16.32
CA ARG A 119 6.98 -0.32 15.07
C ARG A 119 5.72 0.21 14.37
N SER A 120 5.78 0.30 13.05
CA SER A 120 4.68 0.66 12.17
C SER A 120 3.38 -0.05 12.56
N ASN A 121 2.30 0.72 12.69
CA ASN A 121 0.95 0.18 12.94
C ASN A 121 0.46 -0.65 11.75
N PHE A 122 0.73 -0.18 10.54
CA PHE A 122 0.38 -0.90 9.32
C PHE A 122 1.00 -2.30 9.30
N MET A 123 2.29 -2.40 9.63
CA MET A 123 2.98 -3.69 9.69
C MET A 123 2.33 -4.66 10.66
N GLN A 124 1.94 -4.16 11.83
CA GLN A 124 1.29 -4.97 12.85
C GLN A 124 -0.08 -5.45 12.40
N ASN A 125 -0.89 -4.55 11.83
CA ASN A 125 -2.26 -4.85 11.42
C ASN A 125 -2.32 -5.76 10.18
N TYR A 126 -1.39 -5.57 9.25
CA TYR A 126 -1.32 -6.36 8.01
C TYR A 126 -0.37 -7.56 8.12
N GLN A 127 0.27 -7.73 9.26
CA GLN A 127 1.22 -8.84 9.51
C GLN A 127 2.29 -8.95 8.42
N THR A 128 2.86 -7.82 8.05
CA THR A 128 3.90 -7.80 7.01
C THR A 128 5.18 -8.43 7.52
N GLY A 129 5.90 -9.11 6.64
CA GLY A 129 7.15 -9.80 7.00
C GLY A 129 8.38 -8.90 6.98
N GLY A 130 8.25 -7.66 6.56
CA GLY A 130 9.36 -6.71 6.42
C GLY A 130 9.17 -5.77 5.24
N THR A 131 10.24 -5.36 4.59
CA THR A 131 10.25 -4.50 3.40
C THR A 131 11.24 -5.00 2.35
N PRO A 132 10.96 -4.84 1.02
CA PRO A 132 9.72 -4.32 0.45
C PRO A 132 8.55 -5.26 0.67
N TRP A 133 7.34 -4.73 0.74
CA TRP A 133 6.15 -5.56 0.92
C TRP A 133 5.00 -5.04 0.07
N PHE A 134 4.35 -5.92 -0.69
CA PHE A 134 3.19 -5.59 -1.49
C PHE A 134 1.94 -6.25 -0.90
N VAL A 135 0.84 -5.51 -0.85
CA VAL A 135 -0.47 -6.02 -0.50
C VAL A 135 -1.44 -5.69 -1.64
N PHE A 136 -2.13 -6.68 -2.14
CA PHE A 136 -3.16 -6.55 -3.16
C PHE A 136 -4.52 -6.76 -2.50
N ILE A 137 -5.37 -5.74 -2.59
CA ILE A 137 -6.68 -5.70 -1.96
C ILE A 137 -7.72 -5.52 -3.05
N ASP A 138 -8.70 -6.42 -3.10
CA ASP A 138 -9.72 -6.39 -4.15
C ASP A 138 -10.79 -5.29 -3.91
N GLN A 139 -11.76 -5.24 -4.80
CA GLN A 139 -12.83 -4.23 -4.78
C GLN A 139 -13.79 -4.39 -3.60
N ASN A 140 -13.77 -5.54 -2.93
CA ASN A 140 -14.56 -5.85 -1.73
C ASN A 140 -13.74 -5.72 -0.44
N ASP A 141 -12.56 -5.08 -0.52
CA ASP A 141 -11.64 -4.91 0.59
C ASP A 141 -11.09 -6.22 1.17
N GLU A 142 -10.98 -7.25 0.35
CA GLU A 142 -10.34 -8.51 0.72
C GLU A 142 -8.89 -8.54 0.23
N ILE A 143 -7.99 -9.00 1.09
CA ILE A 143 -6.58 -9.22 0.71
C ILE A 143 -6.51 -10.47 -0.15
N VAL A 144 -6.09 -10.31 -1.40
CA VAL A 144 -5.99 -11.42 -2.36
C VAL A 144 -4.56 -11.91 -2.53
N SER A 145 -3.58 -11.09 -2.19
CA SER A 145 -2.16 -11.47 -2.24
C SER A 145 -1.34 -10.51 -1.38
N ALA A 146 -0.28 -11.02 -0.77
CA ALA A 146 0.69 -10.20 -0.04
C ALA A 146 2.05 -10.91 0.02
N GLY A 147 3.14 -10.15 0.00
CA GLY A 147 4.48 -10.72 0.13
C GLY A 147 5.61 -9.79 -0.27
N PHE A 148 6.84 -10.29 -0.14
CA PHE A 148 8.06 -9.58 -0.52
C PHE A 148 8.24 -9.46 -2.03
N HIS A 149 7.82 -10.47 -2.76
CA HIS A 149 8.10 -10.62 -4.19
C HIS A 149 6.81 -10.68 -4.98
N ILE A 150 6.83 -10.01 -6.13
CA ILE A 150 5.75 -10.08 -7.10
C ILE A 150 6.33 -10.42 -8.48
N ASN A 151 5.54 -11.09 -9.31
CA ASN A 151 5.78 -11.11 -10.74
C ASN A 151 5.08 -9.89 -11.32
N VAL A 152 5.84 -8.85 -11.67
CA VAL A 152 5.27 -7.57 -12.07
C VAL A 152 4.45 -7.67 -13.35
N ASP A 153 4.89 -8.47 -14.32
CA ASP A 153 4.16 -8.62 -15.59
C ASP A 153 2.83 -9.32 -15.39
N SER A 154 2.80 -10.37 -14.58
CA SER A 154 1.57 -11.06 -14.21
C SER A 154 0.62 -10.16 -13.41
N ALA A 155 1.18 -9.37 -12.49
CA ALA A 155 0.40 -8.41 -11.72
C ALA A 155 -0.23 -7.34 -12.62
N ILE A 156 0.53 -6.78 -13.56
CA ILE A 156 0.02 -5.79 -14.51
C ILE A 156 -1.10 -6.38 -15.36
N ASN A 157 -0.93 -7.59 -15.88
CA ASN A 157 -1.97 -8.26 -16.67
C ASN A 157 -3.25 -8.47 -15.88
N ALA A 158 -3.13 -8.91 -14.63
CA ALA A 158 -4.28 -9.09 -13.75
C ALA A 158 -4.97 -7.75 -13.43
N LEU A 159 -4.20 -6.71 -13.14
CA LEU A 159 -4.74 -5.38 -12.81
C LEU A 159 -5.43 -4.74 -14.03
N LYS A 160 -4.92 -4.92 -15.24
CA LYS A 160 -5.56 -4.42 -16.46
C LYS A 160 -6.91 -5.05 -16.73
N SER A 161 -7.16 -6.25 -16.20
CA SER A 161 -8.44 -6.94 -16.36
C SER A 161 -9.49 -6.48 -15.35
N ILE A 162 -9.13 -5.65 -14.37
CA ILE A 162 -10.08 -5.13 -13.38
C ILE A 162 -11.06 -4.18 -14.06
N GLY A 163 -12.33 -4.57 -14.06
CA GLY A 163 -13.43 -3.78 -14.56
C GLY A 163 -14.06 -2.89 -13.50
N GLN A 164 -15.13 -2.21 -13.90
CA GLN A 164 -15.92 -1.42 -12.96
C GLN A 164 -16.42 -2.29 -11.80
N TYR A 165 -16.35 -1.74 -10.60
CA TYR A 165 -16.89 -2.39 -9.41
C TYR A 165 -18.40 -2.62 -9.58
N GLN A 166 -18.79 -3.86 -9.33
CA GLN A 166 -20.20 -4.23 -9.22
C GLN A 166 -20.43 -4.80 -7.83
N PRO A 167 -21.22 -4.11 -6.99
CA PRO A 167 -21.49 -4.65 -5.66
C PRO A 167 -22.19 -6.00 -5.79
N ASN A 168 -21.79 -6.94 -4.95
CA ASN A 168 -22.45 -8.24 -4.87
C ASN A 168 -23.92 -8.05 -4.56
N LYS A 169 -24.75 -8.66 -5.38
CA LYS A 169 -26.19 -8.66 -5.16
C LYS A 169 -26.56 -9.53 -3.97
#